data_b031db5bca08e0a6ab193267256cf2ae
#
_entry.id   b031db5bca08e0a6ab193267256cf2ae
#
_cell.length_a   1.000
_cell.length_b   1.000
_cell.length_c   1.000
_cell.angle_alpha   90.00
_cell.angle_beta   90.00
_cell.angle_gamma   90.00
#
_symmetry.space_group_name_H-M   'P 1'
#
loop_
_entity.id
_entity.type
_entity.pdbx_description
1 polymer ?
#
loop_
_entity_poly.entity_id
_entity_poly.type
_entity_poly.pdbx_seq_one_letter_code
_entity_poly.pdbx_strand_id
1 'polypeptide(L)'
;MSTSASMKILAQKYIPYAEMLAKIGNNAVFIVDKNAHYYFISDKFKLFGYDDIPQNNSNEIQDYPLKRRIHPDDLAMKELIDEKICEFLSALPKEEQVQYKYIYDYRGMATDGVYRRVTNEMQRLEVMDDNYLVLGIIEIAPDQSENLPVRVQMKHCITGEIIPIKIEEEDAFALTAREKEILTLASQGFSSKEIAEKLFISTYTVNRHRQNIREKFNAESLIEAIDIARRKGVL
;
A
#
# COMPACT_ATOMS: atom_id res chain seq x y z
N MET A 1 -1.16 -20.91 23.98
CA MET A 1 -0.52 -19.57 23.94
C MET A 1 -1.35 -18.74 22.97
N SER A 2 -1.58 -17.46 23.23
CA SER A 2 -2.30 -16.63 22.25
C SER A 2 -1.46 -16.47 20.96
N THR A 3 -2.10 -16.38 19.81
CA THR A 3 -1.45 -16.22 18.50
C THR A 3 -0.44 -15.06 18.50
N SER A 4 -0.75 -13.98 19.19
CA SER A 4 0.14 -12.82 19.37
C SER A 4 1.46 -13.14 20.12
N ALA A 5 1.41 -13.95 21.17
CA ALA A 5 2.62 -14.34 21.91
C ALA A 5 3.55 -15.22 21.05
N SER A 6 2.96 -16.11 20.25
CA SER A 6 3.72 -16.97 19.33
C SER A 6 4.39 -16.16 18.23
N MET A 7 3.70 -15.16 17.65
CA MET A 7 4.26 -14.29 16.63
C MET A 7 5.42 -13.43 17.16
N LYS A 8 5.32 -12.94 18.40
CA LYS A 8 6.40 -12.18 19.04
C LYS A 8 7.68 -13.01 19.20
N ILE A 9 7.56 -14.25 19.68
CA ILE A 9 8.69 -15.18 19.81
C ILE A 9 9.32 -15.46 18.45
N LEU A 10 8.46 -15.65 17.43
CA LEU A 10 8.89 -15.92 16.08
C LEU A 10 9.65 -14.73 15.47
N ALA A 11 9.13 -13.52 15.63
CA ALA A 11 9.76 -12.30 15.16
C ALA A 11 11.16 -12.08 15.77
N GLN A 12 11.35 -12.45 17.05
CA GLN A 12 12.65 -12.32 17.73
C GLN A 12 13.79 -13.07 17.04
N LYS A 13 13.49 -14.15 16.31
CA LYS A 13 14.50 -14.86 15.50
C LYS A 13 15.09 -13.99 14.40
N TYR A 14 14.28 -13.09 13.83
CA TYR A 14 14.61 -12.33 12.63
C TYR A 14 15.10 -10.91 12.92
N ILE A 15 14.82 -10.37 14.13
CA ILE A 15 15.25 -9.01 14.52
C ILE A 15 16.76 -8.79 14.33
N PRO A 16 17.68 -9.68 14.75
CA PRO A 16 19.11 -9.47 14.56
C PRO A 16 19.52 -9.34 13.08
N TYR A 17 18.85 -10.10 12.21
CA TYR A 17 19.10 -10.01 10.76
C TYR A 17 18.53 -8.72 10.17
N ALA A 18 17.35 -8.27 10.60
CA ALA A 18 16.76 -7.00 10.19
C ALA A 18 17.63 -5.81 10.64
N GLU A 19 18.18 -5.83 11.85
CA GLU A 19 19.15 -4.85 12.35
C GLU A 19 20.41 -4.79 11.48
N MET A 20 20.93 -5.96 11.09
CA MET A 20 22.10 -6.05 10.23
C MET A 20 21.79 -5.48 8.83
N LEU A 21 20.66 -5.85 8.23
CA LEU A 21 20.22 -5.31 6.93
C LEU A 21 20.08 -3.78 6.97
N ALA A 22 19.48 -3.25 8.04
CA ALA A 22 19.32 -1.80 8.22
C ALA A 22 20.67 -1.07 8.28
N LYS A 23 21.68 -1.67 8.92
CA LYS A 23 23.04 -1.09 9.02
C LYS A 23 23.79 -1.15 7.70
N ILE A 24 23.74 -2.29 6.98
CA ILE A 24 24.51 -2.50 5.75
C ILE A 24 23.95 -1.63 4.61
N GLY A 25 22.65 -1.71 4.39
CA GLY A 25 21.99 -1.03 3.25
C GLY A 25 21.68 0.43 3.48
N ASN A 26 21.75 0.93 4.72
CA ASN A 26 21.23 2.25 5.10
C ASN A 26 19.74 2.44 4.77
N ASN A 27 18.98 1.33 4.78
CA ASN A 27 17.58 1.24 4.38
C ASN A 27 16.64 1.30 5.59
N ALA A 28 15.40 1.69 5.37
CA ALA A 28 14.34 1.52 6.34
C ALA A 28 13.86 0.06 6.31
N VAL A 29 14.10 -0.68 7.39
CA VAL A 29 13.76 -2.12 7.52
C VAL A 29 12.71 -2.30 8.60
N PHE A 30 11.72 -3.16 8.35
CA PHE A 30 10.69 -3.49 9.32
C PHE A 30 10.32 -4.98 9.29
N ILE A 31 9.77 -5.46 10.41
CA ILE A 31 9.11 -6.75 10.53
C ILE A 31 7.69 -6.50 11.03
N VAL A 32 6.71 -7.01 10.29
CA VAL A 32 5.29 -6.80 10.54
C VAL A 32 4.51 -8.10 10.36
N ASP A 33 3.38 -8.27 11.05
CA ASP A 33 2.47 -9.38 10.78
C ASP A 33 1.29 -8.98 9.89
N LYS A 34 0.45 -9.96 9.54
CA LYS A 34 -0.79 -9.78 8.75
C LYS A 34 -1.72 -8.70 9.30
N ASN A 35 -1.73 -8.51 10.62
CA ASN A 35 -2.60 -7.56 11.30
C ASN A 35 -1.96 -6.18 11.48
N ALA A 36 -0.85 -5.91 10.76
CA ALA A 36 -0.08 -4.67 10.85
C ALA A 36 0.56 -4.40 12.23
N HIS A 37 0.83 -5.45 13.03
CA HIS A 37 1.64 -5.30 14.24
C HIS A 37 3.12 -5.31 13.87
N TYR A 38 3.82 -4.22 14.20
CA TYR A 38 5.25 -4.08 13.96
C TYR A 38 6.06 -4.66 15.13
N TYR A 39 6.92 -5.61 14.83
CA TYR A 39 7.84 -6.24 15.79
C TYR A 39 9.23 -5.63 15.75
N PHE A 40 9.58 -5.02 14.64
CA PHE A 40 10.83 -4.30 14.43
C PHE A 40 10.65 -3.17 13.42
N ILE A 41 11.26 -2.03 13.71
CA ILE A 41 11.35 -0.86 12.83
C ILE A 41 12.74 -0.26 13.03
N SER A 42 13.52 -0.12 11.95
CA SER A 42 14.84 0.49 12.02
C SER A 42 14.76 2.02 12.18
N ASP A 43 15.80 2.63 12.74
CA ASP A 43 15.88 4.10 12.90
C ASP A 43 15.75 4.88 11.58
N LYS A 44 16.05 4.25 10.46
CA LYS A 44 15.94 4.84 9.13
C LYS A 44 14.49 5.13 8.71
N PHE A 45 13.52 4.54 9.36
CA PHE A 45 12.12 4.86 9.16
C PHE A 45 11.80 6.34 9.45
N LYS A 46 12.58 6.99 10.32
CA LYS A 46 12.47 8.42 10.58
C LYS A 46 12.67 9.27 9.33
N LEU A 47 13.48 8.81 8.36
CA LEU A 47 13.68 9.51 7.09
C LEU A 47 12.40 9.62 6.25
N PHE A 48 11.45 8.71 6.48
CA PHE A 48 10.15 8.68 5.81
C PHE A 48 9.03 9.32 6.65
N GLY A 49 9.39 10.05 7.72
CA GLY A 49 8.44 10.75 8.58
C GLY A 49 7.62 9.84 9.51
N TYR A 50 8.18 8.72 9.87
CA TYR A 50 7.58 7.79 10.84
C TYR A 50 8.19 7.95 12.24
N ASP A 51 8.32 9.19 12.72
CA ASP A 51 8.83 9.49 14.04
C ASP A 51 7.88 9.06 15.17
N ASP A 52 6.62 8.86 14.83
CA ASP A 52 5.51 8.55 15.73
C ASP A 52 5.15 7.06 15.79
N ILE A 53 5.88 6.18 15.08
CA ILE A 53 5.66 4.74 15.22
C ILE A 53 6.36 4.28 16.50
N PRO A 54 5.61 3.82 17.52
CA PRO A 54 6.21 3.37 18.76
C PRO A 54 7.09 2.13 18.52
N GLN A 55 8.36 2.22 18.86
CA GLN A 55 9.35 1.13 18.65
C GLN A 55 9.14 -0.11 19.53
N ASN A 56 8.19 -0.10 20.44
CA ASN A 56 7.93 -1.23 21.36
C ASN A 56 6.46 -1.28 21.71
N ASN A 57 5.58 -1.66 20.80
CA ASN A 57 4.17 -1.66 21.14
C ASN A 57 3.48 -2.99 21.23
N SER A 58 3.11 -3.23 22.47
CA SER A 58 2.04 -4.09 22.94
C SER A 58 0.61 -3.59 22.62
N ASN A 59 0.44 -2.49 21.92
CA ASN A 59 -0.87 -1.91 21.62
C ASN A 59 -1.12 -1.90 20.11
N GLU A 60 -2.21 -2.54 19.76
CA GLU A 60 -2.84 -2.61 18.45
C GLU A 60 -2.77 -1.27 17.70
N ILE A 61 -1.88 -1.16 16.74
CA ILE A 61 -1.95 -0.09 15.76
C ILE A 61 -3.01 -0.54 14.74
N GLN A 62 -4.26 -0.21 14.99
CA GLN A 62 -5.39 -0.48 14.08
C GLN A 62 -5.28 0.30 12.76
N ASP A 63 -4.42 1.30 12.71
CA ASP A 63 -4.19 2.13 11.55
C ASP A 63 -2.78 1.86 11.02
N TYR A 64 -2.71 1.26 9.84
CA TYR A 64 -1.46 1.02 9.13
C TYR A 64 -0.69 2.33 8.92
N PRO A 65 0.34 2.66 9.74
CA PRO A 65 0.94 4.00 9.72
C PRO A 65 1.53 4.33 8.34
N LEU A 66 2.01 3.31 7.62
CA LEU A 66 2.52 3.45 6.26
C LEU A 66 1.45 3.97 5.27
N LYS A 67 0.17 3.61 5.44
CA LYS A 67 -0.90 4.09 4.56
C LYS A 67 -1.03 5.60 4.54
N ARG A 68 -0.86 6.25 5.70
CA ARG A 68 -0.98 7.71 5.84
C ARG A 68 0.09 8.47 5.06
N ARG A 69 1.19 7.79 4.73
CA ARG A 69 2.34 8.37 4.02
C ARG A 69 2.35 8.05 2.54
N ILE A 70 1.50 7.13 2.08
CA ILE A 70 1.35 6.84 0.65
C ILE A 70 0.59 7.99 -0.01
N HIS A 71 1.04 8.39 -1.19
CA HIS A 71 0.33 9.40 -1.97
C HIS A 71 -1.13 8.95 -2.21
N PRO A 72 -2.13 9.82 -2.00
CA PRO A 72 -3.54 9.44 -2.12
C PRO A 72 -3.90 8.77 -3.46
N ASP A 73 -3.29 9.22 -4.55
CA ASP A 73 -3.54 8.66 -5.88
C ASP A 73 -2.95 7.25 -6.06
N ASP A 74 -1.90 6.92 -5.31
CA ASP A 74 -1.22 5.62 -5.39
C ASP A 74 -1.86 4.58 -4.45
N LEU A 75 -2.56 5.04 -3.40
CA LEU A 75 -3.04 4.19 -2.31
C LEU A 75 -4.00 3.10 -2.81
N ALA A 76 -4.98 3.46 -3.64
CA ALA A 76 -5.99 2.49 -4.11
C ALA A 76 -5.36 1.38 -4.95
N MET A 77 -4.46 1.75 -5.87
CA MET A 77 -3.76 0.78 -6.71
C MET A 77 -2.86 -0.13 -5.86
N LYS A 78 -2.18 0.45 -4.86
CA LYS A 78 -1.35 -0.35 -3.95
C LYS A 78 -2.18 -1.33 -3.12
N GLU A 79 -3.33 -0.92 -2.60
CA GLU A 79 -4.24 -1.80 -1.85
C GLU A 79 -4.75 -2.95 -2.70
N LEU A 80 -5.14 -2.67 -3.94
CA LEU A 80 -5.55 -3.70 -4.90
C LEU A 80 -4.42 -4.70 -5.18
N ILE A 81 -3.21 -4.21 -5.40
CA ILE A 81 -2.03 -5.05 -5.62
C ILE A 81 -1.76 -5.91 -4.38
N ASP A 82 -1.85 -5.35 -3.16
CA ASP A 82 -1.71 -6.09 -1.90
C ASP A 82 -2.71 -7.25 -1.82
N GLU A 83 -3.97 -7.01 -2.19
CA GLU A 83 -5.02 -8.03 -2.21
C GLU A 83 -4.68 -9.16 -3.19
N LYS A 84 -4.30 -8.82 -4.43
CA LYS A 84 -3.92 -9.81 -5.45
C LYS A 84 -2.68 -10.64 -5.05
N ILE A 85 -1.69 -10.01 -4.43
CA ILE A 85 -0.52 -10.73 -3.89
C ILE A 85 -0.94 -11.67 -2.75
N CYS A 86 -1.79 -11.20 -1.84
CA CYS A 86 -2.31 -12.02 -0.74
C CYS A 86 -3.11 -13.21 -1.25
N GLU A 87 -3.99 -13.03 -2.24
CA GLU A 87 -4.73 -14.10 -2.89
C GLU A 87 -3.79 -15.13 -3.50
N PHE A 88 -2.83 -14.69 -4.32
CA PHE A 88 -1.85 -15.57 -4.96
C PHE A 88 -1.06 -16.38 -3.93
N LEU A 89 -0.44 -15.70 -2.96
CA LEU A 89 0.39 -16.37 -1.96
C LEU A 89 -0.42 -17.32 -1.09
N SER A 90 -1.65 -16.96 -0.70
CA SER A 90 -2.49 -17.79 0.17
C SER A 90 -3.03 -19.04 -0.53
N ALA A 91 -3.00 -19.09 -1.85
CA ALA A 91 -3.32 -20.29 -2.64
C ALA A 91 -2.16 -21.31 -2.69
N LEU A 92 -0.94 -20.91 -2.28
CA LEU A 92 0.23 -21.76 -2.29
C LEU A 92 0.40 -22.49 -0.94
N PRO A 93 1.10 -23.67 -0.93
CA PRO A 93 1.58 -24.28 0.31
C PRO A 93 2.42 -23.30 1.14
N LYS A 94 2.36 -23.42 2.47
CA LYS A 94 3.05 -22.48 3.37
C LYS A 94 4.56 -22.37 3.11
N GLU A 95 5.17 -23.48 2.79
CA GLU A 95 6.61 -23.60 2.50
C GLU A 95 7.00 -22.88 1.20
N GLU A 96 6.05 -22.73 0.27
CA GLU A 96 6.28 -22.02 -0.98
C GLU A 96 6.05 -20.50 -0.81
N GLN A 97 5.11 -20.08 0.04
CA GLN A 97 4.78 -18.67 0.23
C GLN A 97 5.97 -17.80 0.61
N VAL A 98 6.96 -18.36 1.35
CA VAL A 98 8.17 -17.66 1.79
C VAL A 98 9.24 -17.55 0.69
N GLN A 99 9.02 -18.21 -0.45
CA GLN A 99 9.95 -18.21 -1.59
C GLN A 99 9.67 -17.07 -2.58
N TYR A 100 8.67 -16.23 -2.32
CA TYR A 100 8.32 -15.11 -3.16
C TYR A 100 8.62 -13.78 -2.48
N LYS A 101 9.25 -12.89 -3.23
CA LYS A 101 9.35 -11.48 -2.85
C LYS A 101 8.61 -10.61 -3.85
N TYR A 102 8.09 -9.51 -3.36
CA TYR A 102 7.39 -8.52 -4.16
C TYR A 102 7.91 -7.13 -3.88
N ILE A 103 8.06 -6.36 -4.93
CA ILE A 103 8.67 -5.04 -4.92
C ILE A 103 7.64 -4.06 -5.45
N TYR A 104 7.28 -3.10 -4.63
CA TYR A 104 6.44 -1.97 -5.02
C TYR A 104 7.31 -0.77 -5.36
N ASP A 105 6.77 0.06 -6.23
CA ASP A 105 7.31 1.36 -6.57
C ASP A 105 6.13 2.36 -6.55
N TYR A 106 6.08 3.23 -5.52
CA TYR A 106 5.00 4.18 -5.27
C TYR A 106 5.54 5.47 -4.63
N ARG A 107 4.69 6.51 -4.53
CA ARG A 107 5.06 7.77 -3.87
C ARG A 107 4.76 7.71 -2.38
N GLY A 108 5.80 7.88 -1.56
CA GLY A 108 5.75 8.00 -0.10
C GLY A 108 6.14 9.40 0.37
N MET A 109 5.47 9.89 1.41
CA MET A 109 5.78 11.20 2.00
C MET A 109 7.01 11.11 2.90
N ALA A 110 8.02 11.94 2.63
CA ALA A 110 9.20 12.09 3.49
C ALA A 110 8.95 13.06 4.66
N THR A 111 9.93 13.20 5.57
CA THR A 111 9.85 14.06 6.76
C THR A 111 9.62 15.53 6.44
N ASP A 112 10.11 15.99 5.30
CA ASP A 112 9.94 17.37 4.81
C ASP A 112 8.57 17.63 4.18
N GLY A 113 7.65 16.65 4.22
CA GLY A 113 6.32 16.75 3.63
C GLY A 113 6.28 16.59 2.11
N VAL A 114 7.40 16.29 1.48
CA VAL A 114 7.51 16.08 0.04
C VAL A 114 7.30 14.62 -0.30
N TYR A 115 6.45 14.33 -1.27
CA TYR A 115 6.32 12.98 -1.80
C TYR A 115 7.54 12.62 -2.66
N ARG A 116 8.12 11.47 -2.35
CA ARG A 116 9.21 10.86 -3.11
C ARG A 116 8.84 9.47 -3.53
N ARG A 117 9.34 9.08 -4.67
CA ARG A 117 9.19 7.71 -5.11
C ARG A 117 10.05 6.79 -4.26
N VAL A 118 9.44 5.73 -3.74
CA VAL A 118 10.10 4.73 -2.89
C VAL A 118 9.94 3.36 -3.51
N THR A 119 10.94 2.52 -3.32
CA THR A 119 10.88 1.08 -3.57
C THR A 119 10.67 0.39 -2.23
N ASN A 120 9.65 -0.44 -2.14
CA ASN A 120 9.35 -1.25 -0.95
C ASN A 120 9.40 -2.73 -1.34
N GLU A 121 10.48 -3.40 -0.96
CA GLU A 121 10.64 -4.84 -1.14
C GLU A 121 10.08 -5.56 0.09
N MET A 122 9.25 -6.57 -0.12
CA MET A 122 8.62 -7.35 0.94
C MET A 122 8.70 -8.85 0.65
N GLN A 123 8.85 -9.64 1.72
CA GLN A 123 8.88 -11.11 1.66
C GLN A 123 8.29 -11.69 2.94
N ARG A 124 7.48 -12.75 2.81
CA ARG A 124 7.05 -13.52 3.99
C ARG A 124 8.24 -14.27 4.55
N LEU A 125 8.45 -14.16 5.86
CA LEU A 125 9.50 -14.88 6.58
C LEU A 125 9.01 -16.22 7.13
N GLU A 126 7.79 -16.20 7.66
CA GLU A 126 7.13 -17.35 8.27
C GLU A 126 5.62 -17.27 8.04
N VAL A 127 4.97 -18.42 7.88
CA VAL A 127 3.54 -18.54 7.66
C VAL A 127 2.93 -19.49 8.68
N MET A 128 1.98 -19.02 9.46
CA MET A 128 1.16 -19.79 10.40
C MET A 128 -0.24 -20.04 9.80
N ASP A 129 -1.14 -20.68 10.56
CA ASP A 129 -2.46 -21.03 10.05
C ASP A 129 -3.29 -19.80 9.65
N ASP A 130 -3.27 -18.77 10.48
CA ASP A 130 -4.08 -17.55 10.33
C ASP A 130 -3.26 -16.26 10.25
N ASN A 131 -1.94 -16.35 10.35
CA ASN A 131 -1.04 -15.19 10.39
C ASN A 131 0.30 -15.48 9.69
N TYR A 132 1.05 -14.43 9.36
CA TYR A 132 2.38 -14.53 8.78
C TYR A 132 3.24 -13.34 9.19
N LEU A 133 4.57 -13.52 9.21
CA LEU A 133 5.54 -12.45 9.35
C LEU A 133 6.07 -12.02 7.99
N VAL A 134 6.25 -10.73 7.82
CA VAL A 134 6.82 -10.09 6.63
C VAL A 134 8.03 -9.27 7.03
N LEU A 135 9.13 -9.45 6.32
CA LEU A 135 10.23 -8.49 6.26
C LEU A 135 9.93 -7.50 5.15
N GLY A 136 10.05 -6.21 5.45
CA GLY A 136 9.97 -5.15 4.47
C GLY A 136 11.21 -4.25 4.49
N ILE A 137 11.63 -3.80 3.33
CA ILE A 137 12.75 -2.88 3.12
C ILE A 137 12.26 -1.74 2.24
N ILE A 138 12.37 -0.50 2.74
CA ILE A 138 12.01 0.70 1.98
C ILE A 138 13.26 1.53 1.72
N GLU A 139 13.40 1.97 0.48
CA GLU A 139 14.46 2.88 0.05
C GLU A 139 13.92 3.92 -0.93
N ILE A 140 14.64 5.03 -1.10
CA ILE A 140 14.31 6.01 -2.13
C ILE A 140 14.59 5.39 -3.50
N ALA A 141 13.58 5.34 -4.36
CA ALA A 141 13.74 4.83 -5.71
C ALA A 141 14.69 5.73 -6.52
N PRO A 142 15.55 5.15 -7.37
CA PRO A 142 16.45 5.96 -8.22
C PRO A 142 15.68 6.82 -9.22
N ASP A 143 14.54 6.35 -9.73
CA ASP A 143 13.68 7.07 -10.66
C ASP A 143 12.62 7.87 -9.88
N GLN A 144 12.75 9.20 -9.91
CA GLN A 144 11.86 10.15 -9.25
C GLN A 144 10.86 10.81 -10.21
N SER A 145 10.61 10.22 -11.38
CA SER A 145 9.66 10.74 -12.36
C SER A 145 8.26 10.84 -11.77
N GLU A 146 7.63 12.02 -11.88
CA GLU A 146 6.35 12.33 -11.20
C GLU A 146 5.15 11.53 -11.73
N ASN A 147 5.15 11.19 -13.02
CA ASN A 147 3.98 10.61 -13.71
C ASN A 147 4.04 9.08 -13.85
N LEU A 148 4.86 8.41 -13.08
CA LEU A 148 4.90 6.96 -13.11
C LEU A 148 3.77 6.37 -12.25
N PRO A 149 3.02 5.39 -12.76
CA PRO A 149 2.01 4.69 -11.96
C PRO A 149 2.67 3.86 -10.85
N VAL A 150 1.87 3.37 -9.91
CA VAL A 150 2.31 2.31 -9.00
C VAL A 150 2.73 1.10 -9.82
N ARG A 151 3.92 0.59 -9.55
CA ARG A 151 4.44 -0.62 -10.20
C ARG A 151 4.64 -1.69 -9.15
N VAL A 152 4.45 -2.93 -9.57
CA VAL A 152 4.74 -4.10 -8.74
C VAL A 152 5.46 -5.15 -9.57
N GLN A 153 6.41 -5.80 -8.95
CA GLN A 153 7.08 -6.98 -9.49
C GLN A 153 7.09 -8.06 -8.40
N MET A 154 6.56 -9.22 -8.71
CA MET A 154 6.68 -10.39 -7.83
C MET A 154 7.65 -11.39 -8.46
N LYS A 155 8.55 -11.94 -7.66
CA LYS A 155 9.62 -12.82 -8.11
C LYS A 155 9.75 -14.03 -7.20
N HIS A 156 9.85 -15.20 -7.79
CA HIS A 156 10.24 -16.42 -7.06
C HIS A 156 11.75 -16.39 -6.76
N CYS A 157 12.13 -16.47 -5.48
CA CYS A 157 13.52 -16.23 -5.03
C CYS A 157 14.51 -17.30 -5.52
N ILE A 158 14.05 -18.55 -5.71
CA ILE A 158 14.93 -19.67 -6.12
C ILE A 158 15.07 -19.72 -7.64
N THR A 159 13.96 -19.69 -8.38
CA THR A 159 13.98 -19.84 -9.84
C THR A 159 14.28 -18.54 -10.58
N GLY A 160 14.09 -17.40 -9.92
CA GLY A 160 14.19 -16.09 -10.56
C GLY A 160 13.00 -15.73 -11.45
N GLU A 161 11.98 -16.58 -11.50
CA GLU A 161 10.78 -16.34 -12.30
C GLU A 161 10.03 -15.09 -11.84
N ILE A 162 9.62 -14.27 -12.80
CA ILE A 162 8.79 -13.09 -12.56
C ILE A 162 7.33 -13.50 -12.74
N ILE A 163 6.54 -13.30 -11.67
CA ILE A 163 5.12 -13.60 -11.66
C ILE A 163 4.36 -12.32 -12.00
N PRO A 164 3.62 -12.26 -13.10
CA PRO A 164 2.82 -11.10 -13.42
C PRO A 164 1.63 -10.99 -12.47
N ILE A 165 1.50 -9.86 -11.79
CA ILE A 165 0.29 -9.54 -11.05
C ILE A 165 -0.74 -9.01 -12.06
N LYS A 166 -1.74 -9.85 -12.35
CA LYS A 166 -2.83 -9.46 -13.25
C LYS A 166 -3.76 -8.50 -12.53
N ILE A 167 -3.87 -7.32 -13.08
CA ILE A 167 -4.88 -6.33 -12.71
C ILE A 167 -5.90 -6.36 -13.85
N GLU A 168 -7.10 -6.84 -13.56
CA GLU A 168 -8.15 -6.91 -14.58
C GLU A 168 -8.55 -5.48 -14.99
N GLU A 169 -9.12 -5.31 -16.20
CA GLU A 169 -9.56 -4.00 -16.64
C GLU A 169 -10.60 -3.39 -15.68
N GLU A 170 -11.42 -4.23 -15.04
CA GLU A 170 -12.37 -3.83 -14.00
C GLU A 170 -11.65 -3.29 -12.75
N ASP A 171 -10.48 -3.82 -12.43
CA ASP A 171 -9.61 -3.37 -11.34
C ASP A 171 -8.89 -2.05 -11.67
N ALA A 172 -8.61 -1.78 -12.95
CA ALA A 172 -7.99 -0.53 -13.40
C ALA A 172 -8.86 0.71 -13.13
N PHE A 173 -10.17 0.51 -12.94
CA PHE A 173 -11.11 1.54 -12.47
C PHE A 173 -11.22 1.59 -10.95
N ALA A 174 -10.29 0.95 -10.20
CA ALA A 174 -10.34 0.92 -8.74
C ALA A 174 -10.32 2.34 -8.17
N LEU A 175 -11.51 2.82 -7.86
CA LEU A 175 -11.70 4.08 -7.17
C LEU A 175 -11.36 3.90 -5.69
N THR A 176 -10.62 4.84 -5.12
CA THR A 176 -10.48 4.93 -3.66
C THR A 176 -11.85 5.07 -3.02
N ALA A 177 -12.00 4.73 -1.74
CA ALA A 177 -13.24 4.98 -1.00
C ALA A 177 -13.70 6.44 -1.15
N ARG A 178 -12.75 7.38 -1.15
CA ARG A 178 -13.02 8.81 -1.31
C ARG A 178 -13.48 9.18 -2.72
N GLU A 179 -12.90 8.59 -3.72
CA GLU A 179 -13.34 8.79 -5.11
C GLU A 179 -14.72 8.19 -5.37
N LYS A 180 -15.03 7.03 -4.77
CA LYS A 180 -16.38 6.44 -4.82
C LYS A 180 -17.41 7.37 -4.18
N GLU A 181 -17.15 7.92 -2.99
CA GLU A 181 -18.02 8.89 -2.34
C GLU A 181 -18.25 10.12 -3.23
N ILE A 182 -17.18 10.69 -3.77
CA ILE A 182 -17.25 11.87 -4.63
C ILE A 182 -17.99 11.57 -5.93
N LEU A 183 -17.72 10.44 -6.57
CA LEU A 183 -18.39 10.01 -7.79
C LEU A 183 -19.89 9.79 -7.56
N THR A 184 -20.25 9.14 -6.45
CA THR A 184 -21.64 8.92 -6.05
C THR A 184 -22.37 10.24 -5.83
N LEU A 185 -21.79 11.18 -5.07
CA LEU A 185 -22.38 12.49 -4.87
C LEU A 185 -22.49 13.29 -6.18
N ALA A 186 -21.46 13.23 -7.02
CA ALA A 186 -21.48 13.88 -8.33
C ALA A 186 -22.56 13.28 -9.25
N SER A 187 -22.78 11.96 -9.21
CA SER A 187 -23.83 11.27 -9.97
C SER A 187 -25.24 11.64 -9.51
N GLN A 188 -25.39 12.13 -8.28
CA GLN A 188 -26.61 12.70 -7.70
C GLN A 188 -26.79 14.19 -8.04
N GLY A 189 -25.85 14.79 -8.77
CA GLY A 189 -25.93 16.17 -9.22
C GLY A 189 -25.29 17.21 -8.29
N PHE A 190 -24.60 16.80 -7.22
CA PHE A 190 -23.93 17.75 -6.32
C PHE A 190 -22.73 18.43 -7.00
N SER A 191 -22.64 19.75 -6.84
CA SER A 191 -21.49 20.55 -7.27
C SER A 191 -20.24 20.26 -6.41
N SER A 192 -19.05 20.63 -6.90
CA SER A 192 -17.82 20.48 -6.13
C SER A 192 -17.85 21.21 -4.77
N LYS A 193 -18.58 22.34 -4.68
CA LYS A 193 -18.73 23.08 -3.43
C LYS A 193 -19.60 22.32 -2.42
N GLU A 194 -20.74 21.82 -2.85
CA GLU A 194 -21.64 21.03 -1.99
C GLU A 194 -21.00 19.72 -1.55
N ILE A 195 -20.23 19.06 -2.43
CA ILE A 195 -19.46 17.87 -2.09
C ILE A 195 -18.39 18.19 -1.03
N ALA A 196 -17.67 19.31 -1.18
CA ALA A 196 -16.67 19.76 -0.25
C ALA A 196 -17.27 19.99 1.15
N GLU A 197 -18.45 20.65 1.22
CA GLU A 197 -19.18 20.87 2.47
C GLU A 197 -19.63 19.55 3.12
N LYS A 198 -20.22 18.63 2.33
CA LYS A 198 -20.68 17.32 2.83
C LYS A 198 -19.56 16.44 3.35
N LEU A 199 -18.40 16.52 2.73
CA LEU A 199 -17.25 15.64 3.01
C LEU A 199 -16.20 16.29 3.92
N PHE A 200 -16.43 17.53 4.38
CA PHE A 200 -15.53 18.32 5.23
C PHE A 200 -14.10 18.44 4.67
N ILE A 201 -13.99 18.71 3.36
CA ILE A 201 -12.72 18.93 2.66
C ILE A 201 -12.78 20.20 1.81
N SER A 202 -11.65 20.63 1.26
CA SER A 202 -11.62 21.79 0.37
C SER A 202 -12.20 21.48 -1.00
N THR A 203 -12.79 22.50 -1.65
CA THR A 203 -13.25 22.39 -3.05
C THR A 203 -12.09 22.02 -3.98
N TYR A 204 -10.88 22.49 -3.68
CA TYR A 204 -9.66 22.10 -4.40
C TYR A 204 -9.43 20.59 -4.33
N THR A 205 -9.56 20.00 -3.15
CA THR A 205 -9.40 18.54 -2.93
C THR A 205 -10.47 17.76 -3.71
N VAL A 206 -11.74 18.23 -3.71
CA VAL A 206 -12.79 17.60 -4.52
C VAL A 206 -12.47 17.66 -6.01
N ASN A 207 -12.03 18.81 -6.51
CA ASN A 207 -11.69 18.95 -7.92
C ASN A 207 -10.52 18.06 -8.33
N ARG A 208 -9.54 17.88 -7.47
CA ARG A 208 -8.44 16.95 -7.70
C ARG A 208 -8.93 15.50 -7.79
N HIS A 209 -9.79 15.07 -6.87
CA HIS A 209 -10.39 13.73 -6.96
C HIS A 209 -11.26 13.57 -8.23
N ARG A 210 -12.02 14.61 -8.64
CA ARG A 210 -12.78 14.57 -9.89
C ARG A 210 -11.88 14.43 -11.12
N GLN A 211 -10.71 15.05 -11.10
CA GLN A 211 -9.69 14.87 -12.13
C GLN A 211 -9.15 13.45 -12.15
N ASN A 212 -8.74 12.91 -10.99
CA ASN A 212 -8.25 11.54 -10.87
C ASN A 212 -9.29 10.52 -11.34
N ILE A 213 -10.57 10.73 -10.99
CA ILE A 213 -11.68 9.89 -11.49
C ILE A 213 -11.74 9.89 -13.01
N ARG A 214 -11.68 11.08 -13.63
CA ARG A 214 -11.68 11.18 -15.10
C ARG A 214 -10.51 10.43 -15.74
N GLU A 215 -9.31 10.60 -15.17
CA GLU A 215 -8.09 9.93 -15.63
C GLU A 215 -8.22 8.41 -15.51
N LYS A 216 -8.72 7.89 -14.38
CA LYS A 216 -8.94 6.45 -14.16
C LYS A 216 -9.95 5.85 -15.13
N PHE A 217 -11.00 6.58 -15.48
CA PHE A 217 -11.99 6.15 -16.48
C PHE A 217 -11.60 6.49 -17.92
N ASN A 218 -10.43 7.13 -18.14
CA ASN A 218 -10.01 7.67 -19.43
C ASN A 218 -11.13 8.50 -20.09
N ALA A 219 -11.79 9.34 -19.30
CA ALA A 219 -12.96 10.12 -19.69
C ALA A 219 -12.60 11.60 -19.90
N GLU A 220 -13.18 12.23 -20.92
CA GLU A 220 -12.98 13.65 -21.19
C GLU A 220 -13.74 14.54 -20.20
N SER A 221 -14.83 14.01 -19.63
CA SER A 221 -15.65 14.72 -18.64
C SER A 221 -16.05 13.85 -17.46
N LEU A 222 -16.43 14.48 -16.32
CA LEU A 222 -16.94 13.74 -15.18
C LEU A 222 -18.28 13.05 -15.48
N ILE A 223 -19.10 13.62 -16.35
CA ILE A 223 -20.37 13.03 -16.78
C ILE A 223 -20.09 11.72 -17.52
N GLU A 224 -19.14 11.74 -18.42
CA GLU A 224 -18.71 10.53 -19.13
C GLU A 224 -18.15 9.48 -18.17
N ALA A 225 -17.33 9.87 -17.19
CA ALA A 225 -16.84 8.97 -16.15
C ALA A 225 -17.99 8.33 -15.35
N ILE A 226 -19.02 9.09 -15.01
CA ILE A 226 -20.24 8.60 -14.35
C ILE A 226 -20.98 7.57 -15.24
N ASP A 227 -21.11 7.85 -16.53
CA ASP A 227 -21.78 6.94 -17.45
C ASP A 227 -21.00 5.64 -17.65
N ILE A 228 -19.67 5.71 -17.70
CA ILE A 228 -18.82 4.52 -17.76
C ILE A 228 -18.95 3.72 -16.45
N ALA A 229 -18.90 4.40 -15.29
CA ALA A 229 -19.03 3.77 -13.98
C ALA A 229 -20.36 3.01 -13.82
N ARG A 230 -21.47 3.58 -14.30
CA ARG A 230 -22.79 2.94 -14.32
C ARG A 230 -22.81 1.71 -15.21
N ARG A 231 -22.26 1.81 -16.43
CA ARG A 231 -22.21 0.68 -17.37
C ARG A 231 -21.36 -0.48 -16.84
N LYS A 232 -20.36 -0.17 -16.02
CA LYS A 232 -19.44 -1.16 -15.43
C LYS A 232 -19.87 -1.62 -14.02
N GLY A 233 -21.01 -1.17 -13.50
CA GLY A 233 -21.51 -1.58 -12.19
C GLY A 233 -20.71 -1.04 -10.99
N VAL A 234 -19.93 0.01 -11.18
CA VAL A 234 -19.16 0.70 -10.13
C VAL A 234 -20.02 1.69 -9.36
N LEU A 235 -21.12 2.15 -9.97
CA LEU A 235 -22.18 3.02 -9.42
C LEU A 235 -23.54 2.36 -9.50
#